data_976c5f460822a6c87817b02fe4081c29
#
_entry.id   976c5f460822a6c87817b02fe4081c29
#
_cell.length_a   1.000
_cell.length_b   1.000
_cell.length_c   1.000
_cell.angle_alpha   90.00
_cell.angle_beta   90.00
_cell.angle_gamma   90.00
#
_symmetry.space_group_name_H-M   'P 1'
#
loop_
_entity.id
_entity.type
_entity.pdbx_description
1 polymer ?
#
loop_
_entity_poly.entity_id
_entity_poly.type
_entity_poly.pdbx_seq_one_letter_code
_entity_poly.pdbx_strand_id
1 'polypeptide(L)'
;MIRLFSILLLTLFFSCNDSSKKYEYIIKDKAFVNGFNHTENSNIVQLSNGFTYYKLENKETNTIPVVLVHGFSVPSYIWDPTFKLLSDNGYFVISLDLYGRGFSENVDEIYTDELFANQVIELLQKLNIDSAKFLGLSNGGRVISKIADI
;
A
#
# COMPACT_ATOMS: atom_id res chain seq x y z
N MET A 1 60.08 -3.05 -42.48
CA MET A 1 58.66 -3.31 -42.85
C MET A 1 57.84 -3.44 -41.57
N ILE A 2 57.20 -2.38 -41.16
CA ILE A 2 56.35 -2.31 -39.98
C ILE A 2 54.92 -2.58 -40.45
N ARG A 3 54.34 -3.72 -40.06
CA ARG A 3 52.90 -4.01 -40.32
C ARG A 3 52.05 -3.31 -39.26
N LEU A 4 51.30 -2.29 -39.71
CA LEU A 4 50.23 -1.71 -38.92
C LEU A 4 49.07 -2.72 -38.78
N PHE A 5 48.80 -3.15 -37.58
CA PHE A 5 47.56 -3.84 -37.24
C PHE A 5 46.49 -2.78 -36.98
N SER A 6 45.58 -2.62 -37.93
CA SER A 6 44.36 -1.82 -37.71
C SER A 6 43.42 -2.59 -36.78
N ILE A 7 43.30 -2.11 -35.57
CA ILE A 7 42.28 -2.60 -34.63
C ILE A 7 40.97 -1.92 -35.03
N LEU A 8 40.07 -2.68 -35.68
CA LEU A 8 38.71 -2.24 -35.95
C LEU A 8 37.93 -2.29 -34.63
N LEU A 9 37.74 -1.13 -33.98
CA LEU A 9 36.93 -1.00 -32.80
C LEU A 9 35.46 -1.03 -33.23
N LEU A 10 34.83 -2.22 -33.13
CA LEU A 10 33.42 -2.40 -33.41
C LEU A 10 32.63 -1.87 -32.20
N THR A 11 32.25 -0.59 -32.25
CA THR A 11 31.31 -0.03 -31.26
C THR A 11 29.92 -0.56 -31.57
N LEU A 12 29.52 -1.57 -30.82
CA LEU A 12 28.12 -1.99 -30.76
C LEU A 12 27.32 -0.90 -30.06
N PHE A 13 26.70 -0.02 -30.85
CA PHE A 13 25.61 0.81 -30.37
C PHE A 13 24.43 -0.12 -30.05
N PHE A 14 24.30 -0.53 -28.79
CA PHE A 14 23.03 -0.98 -28.29
C PHE A 14 22.08 0.22 -28.33
N SER A 15 21.34 0.34 -29.41
CA SER A 15 20.14 1.15 -29.41
C SER A 15 19.23 0.54 -28.36
N CYS A 16 19.20 1.13 -27.17
CA CYS A 16 18.07 0.95 -26.27
C CYS A 16 16.85 1.43 -27.03
N ASN A 17 16.13 0.49 -27.62
CA ASN A 17 14.83 0.77 -28.17
C ASN A 17 13.98 1.15 -26.97
N ASP A 18 13.88 2.47 -26.73
CA ASP A 18 12.99 3.05 -25.74
C ASP A 18 11.55 2.81 -26.21
N SER A 19 11.13 1.55 -26.11
CA SER A 19 9.72 1.30 -25.92
C SER A 19 9.40 1.83 -24.52
N SER A 20 9.30 3.14 -24.39
CA SER A 20 8.59 3.76 -23.29
C SER A 20 7.19 3.16 -23.31
N LYS A 21 7.04 1.98 -22.72
CA LYS A 21 5.76 1.54 -22.20
C LYS A 21 5.37 2.66 -21.26
N LYS A 22 4.57 3.56 -21.78
CA LYS A 22 3.88 4.57 -21.03
C LYS A 22 3.17 3.77 -19.95
N TYR A 23 3.73 3.76 -18.74
CA TYR A 23 3.05 3.19 -17.61
C TYR A 23 1.84 4.08 -17.44
N GLU A 24 0.72 3.61 -17.93
CA GLU A 24 -0.55 4.26 -17.74
C GLU A 24 -0.84 4.12 -16.25
N TYR A 25 -0.55 5.18 -15.49
CA TYR A 25 -0.96 5.24 -14.10
C TYR A 25 -2.48 5.09 -14.09
N ILE A 26 -2.96 4.02 -13.48
CA ILE A 26 -4.39 3.85 -13.27
C ILE A 26 -4.82 5.02 -12.40
N ILE A 27 -5.55 5.97 -12.98
CA ILE A 27 -6.16 7.05 -12.23
C ILE A 27 -7.26 6.41 -11.40
N LYS A 28 -7.01 6.24 -10.12
CA LYS A 28 -7.97 5.73 -9.16
C LYS A 28 -8.86 6.89 -8.75
N ASP A 29 -9.86 7.15 -9.55
CA ASP A 29 -10.89 8.17 -9.33
C ASP A 29 -12.19 7.55 -8.80
N LYS A 30 -13.25 8.36 -8.75
CA LYS A 30 -14.58 7.89 -8.35
C LYS A 30 -15.13 6.79 -9.27
N ALA A 31 -14.76 6.77 -10.55
CA ALA A 31 -15.18 5.72 -11.48
C ALA A 31 -14.49 4.39 -11.14
N PHE A 32 -13.21 4.43 -10.76
CA PHE A 32 -12.49 3.26 -10.25
C PHE A 32 -13.16 2.71 -8.99
N VAL A 33 -13.49 3.58 -8.02
CA VAL A 33 -14.16 3.17 -6.77
C VAL A 33 -15.53 2.54 -7.05
N ASN A 34 -16.33 3.14 -7.95
CA ASN A 34 -17.64 2.62 -8.31
C ASN A 34 -17.59 1.31 -9.10
N GLY A 35 -16.52 1.08 -9.85
CA GLY A 35 -16.27 -0.16 -10.60
C GLY A 35 -15.52 -1.24 -9.83
N PHE A 36 -15.09 -0.94 -8.60
CA PHE A 36 -14.32 -1.88 -7.80
C PHE A 36 -15.18 -3.05 -7.35
N ASN A 37 -14.83 -4.26 -7.82
CA ASN A 37 -15.48 -5.49 -7.36
C ASN A 37 -14.95 -5.84 -5.97
N HIS A 38 -15.74 -5.51 -4.94
CA HIS A 38 -15.44 -5.90 -3.58
C HIS A 38 -15.40 -7.42 -3.47
N THR A 39 -14.28 -7.97 -2.98
CA THR A 39 -14.30 -9.32 -2.43
C THR A 39 -15.01 -9.27 -1.07
N GLU A 40 -15.49 -10.40 -0.59
CA GLU A 40 -16.31 -10.49 0.63
C GLU A 40 -15.71 -9.73 1.83
N ASN A 41 -14.37 -9.60 1.89
CA ASN A 41 -13.62 -9.00 3.00
C ASN A 41 -12.87 -7.71 2.63
N SER A 42 -13.04 -7.19 1.41
CA SER A 42 -12.34 -5.99 0.94
C SER A 42 -13.30 -4.82 0.73
N ASN A 43 -12.89 -3.63 1.15
CA ASN A 43 -13.71 -2.44 1.13
C ASN A 43 -12.89 -1.22 0.69
N ILE A 44 -13.60 -0.18 0.24
CA ILE A 44 -13.05 1.15 0.00
C ILE A 44 -13.88 2.16 0.81
N VAL A 45 -13.20 3.06 1.50
CA VAL A 45 -13.82 4.13 2.28
C VAL A 45 -13.21 5.47 1.92
N GLN A 46 -14.06 6.52 1.82
CA GLN A 46 -13.60 7.89 1.66
C GLN A 46 -13.15 8.44 3.00
N LEU A 47 -11.89 8.89 3.06
CA LEU A 47 -11.28 9.63 4.16
C LEU A 47 -11.01 11.08 3.75
N SER A 48 -10.46 11.89 4.64
CA SER A 48 -10.27 13.34 4.42
C SER A 48 -9.39 13.66 3.22
N ASN A 49 -8.31 12.93 3.00
CA ASN A 49 -7.37 13.20 1.91
C ASN A 49 -7.64 12.36 0.65
N GLY A 50 -8.41 11.27 0.75
CA GLY A 50 -8.69 10.39 -0.38
C GLY A 50 -9.35 9.10 0.05
N PHE A 51 -9.69 8.24 -0.89
CA PHE A 51 -10.22 6.93 -0.55
C PHE A 51 -9.12 5.95 -0.16
N THR A 52 -9.47 5.06 0.76
CA THR A 52 -8.59 4.04 1.32
C THR A 52 -9.19 2.66 1.13
N TYR A 53 -8.37 1.76 0.56
CA TYR A 53 -8.68 0.34 0.49
C TYR A 53 -8.25 -0.35 1.78
N TYR A 54 -9.10 -1.25 2.26
CA TYR A 54 -8.80 -2.09 3.42
C TYR A 54 -9.51 -3.44 3.33
N LYS A 55 -8.97 -4.41 4.05
CA LYS A 55 -9.59 -5.72 4.33
C LYS A 55 -9.78 -5.85 5.83
N LEU A 56 -10.85 -6.52 6.24
CA LEU A 56 -11.05 -6.88 7.63
C LEU A 56 -11.76 -8.24 7.75
N GLU A 57 -11.49 -8.95 8.83
CA GLU A 57 -12.20 -10.16 9.22
C GLU A 57 -12.44 -10.23 10.72
N ASN A 58 -13.45 -11.00 11.11
CA ASN A 58 -13.82 -11.28 12.49
C ASN A 58 -14.20 -10.04 13.32
N LYS A 59 -14.79 -9.01 12.68
CA LYS A 59 -15.23 -7.79 13.36
C LYS A 59 -16.27 -8.09 14.47
N GLU A 60 -17.10 -9.11 14.27
CA GLU A 60 -18.15 -9.57 15.19
C GLU A 60 -17.62 -10.11 16.51
N THR A 61 -16.34 -10.46 16.59
CA THR A 61 -15.74 -10.95 17.86
C THR A 61 -15.66 -9.87 18.93
N ASN A 62 -15.84 -8.60 18.56
CA ASN A 62 -15.77 -7.45 19.46
C ASN A 62 -14.48 -7.40 20.30
N THR A 63 -13.38 -7.92 19.74
CA THR A 63 -12.06 -7.87 20.34
C THR A 63 -11.27 -6.67 19.81
N ILE A 64 -10.19 -6.30 20.51
CA ILE A 64 -9.27 -5.27 20.03
C ILE A 64 -8.59 -5.76 18.73
N PRO A 65 -8.77 -5.07 17.57
CA PRO A 65 -8.22 -5.51 16.30
C PRO A 65 -6.69 -5.47 16.26
N VAL A 66 -6.13 -6.32 15.40
CA VAL A 66 -4.74 -6.23 14.96
C VAL A 66 -4.72 -5.53 13.61
N VAL A 67 -4.08 -4.36 13.54
CA VAL A 67 -3.94 -3.55 12.31
C VAL A 67 -2.58 -3.79 11.70
N LEU A 68 -2.56 -4.19 10.43
CA LEU A 68 -1.36 -4.52 9.67
C LEU A 68 -0.99 -3.38 8.74
N VAL A 69 0.12 -2.70 9.01
CA VAL A 69 0.60 -1.53 8.24
C VAL A 69 1.82 -1.92 7.42
N HIS A 70 1.70 -1.87 6.09
CA HIS A 70 2.75 -2.31 5.17
C HIS A 70 3.91 -1.31 5.04
N GLY A 71 4.98 -1.72 4.34
CA GLY A 71 6.16 -0.89 4.09
C GLY A 71 6.00 0.05 2.88
N PHE A 72 7.14 0.63 2.45
CA PHE A 72 7.15 1.66 1.39
C PHE A 72 6.77 1.12 0.01
N SER A 73 7.37 0.00 -0.40
CA SER A 73 7.35 -0.45 -1.80
C SER A 73 6.28 -1.50 -2.12
N VAL A 74 5.63 -2.06 -1.10
CA VAL A 74 4.71 -3.19 -1.27
C VAL A 74 3.42 -2.90 -0.52
N PRO A 75 2.24 -2.95 -1.17
CA PRO A 75 0.95 -2.72 -0.52
C PRO A 75 0.52 -3.88 0.40
N SER A 76 -0.70 -3.81 0.91
CA SER A 76 -1.21 -4.68 1.99
C SER A 76 -1.14 -6.19 1.70
N TYR A 77 -1.08 -6.61 0.45
CA TYR A 77 -0.96 -8.03 0.11
C TYR A 77 0.28 -8.71 0.70
N ILE A 78 1.32 -7.95 1.09
CA ILE A 78 2.48 -8.51 1.81
C ILE A 78 2.07 -9.18 3.11
N TRP A 79 0.95 -8.75 3.67
CA TRP A 79 0.40 -9.27 4.90
C TRP A 79 -0.56 -10.45 4.72
N ASP A 80 -0.90 -10.85 3.48
CA ASP A 80 -1.92 -11.89 3.24
C ASP A 80 -1.68 -13.20 4.02
N PRO A 81 -0.45 -13.72 4.14
CA PRO A 81 -0.21 -14.91 4.97
C PRO A 81 -0.47 -14.66 6.46
N THR A 82 -0.05 -13.48 6.97
CA THR A 82 -0.26 -13.11 8.38
C THR A 82 -1.72 -12.78 8.65
N PHE A 83 -2.38 -12.08 7.72
CA PHE A 83 -3.80 -11.77 7.78
C PHE A 83 -4.62 -13.06 7.89
N LYS A 84 -4.37 -14.01 6.99
CA LYS A 84 -5.04 -15.31 7.02
C LYS A 84 -4.76 -16.09 8.31
N LEU A 85 -3.51 -16.13 8.76
CA LEU A 85 -3.16 -16.82 10.00
C LEU A 85 -3.91 -16.23 11.21
N LEU A 86 -3.98 -14.90 11.31
CA LEU A 86 -4.68 -14.24 12.41
C LEU A 86 -6.19 -14.46 12.31
N SER A 87 -6.78 -14.31 11.13
CA SER A 87 -8.23 -14.50 10.95
C SER A 87 -8.66 -15.96 11.20
N ASP A 88 -7.92 -16.94 10.71
CA ASP A 88 -8.19 -18.36 10.97
C ASP A 88 -8.13 -18.73 12.48
N ASN A 89 -7.39 -17.94 13.25
CA ASN A 89 -7.31 -18.10 14.71
C ASN A 89 -8.29 -17.19 15.49
N GLY A 90 -9.26 -16.59 14.81
CA GLY A 90 -10.35 -15.84 15.40
C GLY A 90 -9.96 -14.41 15.84
N TYR A 91 -8.81 -13.89 15.44
CA TYR A 91 -8.47 -12.49 15.72
C TYR A 91 -9.25 -11.56 14.80
N PHE A 92 -9.78 -10.47 15.35
CA PHE A 92 -10.21 -9.35 14.54
C PHE A 92 -8.97 -8.70 13.91
N VAL A 93 -8.87 -8.74 12.57
CA VAL A 93 -7.70 -8.28 11.84
C VAL A 93 -8.11 -7.28 10.77
N ILE A 94 -7.29 -6.26 10.58
CA ILE A 94 -7.45 -5.21 9.57
C ILE A 94 -6.12 -5.06 8.85
N SER A 95 -6.16 -4.96 7.52
CA SER A 95 -5.03 -4.51 6.70
C SER A 95 -5.51 -3.42 5.75
N LEU A 96 -4.65 -2.46 5.42
CA LEU A 96 -4.99 -1.37 4.52
C LEU A 96 -3.85 -1.08 3.55
N ASP A 97 -4.19 -0.48 2.42
CA ASP A 97 -3.21 0.14 1.54
C ASP A 97 -3.01 1.60 1.95
N LEU A 98 -1.77 1.99 2.22
CA LEU A 98 -1.44 3.39 2.45
C LEU A 98 -1.60 4.20 1.16
N TYR A 99 -1.89 5.49 1.25
CA TYR A 99 -2.02 6.38 0.09
C TYR A 99 -0.88 6.21 -0.90
N GLY A 100 -1.19 6.26 -2.18
CA GLY A 100 -0.24 6.04 -3.26
C GLY A 100 0.19 4.58 -3.45
N ARG A 101 -0.39 3.62 -2.72
CA ARG A 101 -0.09 2.19 -2.81
C ARG A 101 -1.34 1.37 -3.08
N GLY A 102 -1.14 0.20 -3.71
CA GLY A 102 -2.20 -0.77 -3.94
C GLY A 102 -3.45 -0.16 -4.56
N PHE A 103 -4.59 -0.32 -3.92
CA PHE A 103 -5.88 0.18 -4.34
C PHE A 103 -6.31 1.48 -3.64
N SER A 104 -5.51 2.04 -2.72
CA SER A 104 -5.77 3.36 -2.15
C SER A 104 -5.41 4.48 -3.12
N GLU A 105 -6.03 5.66 -2.93
CA GLU A 105 -5.87 6.82 -3.80
C GLU A 105 -4.44 7.33 -3.85
N ASN A 106 -4.05 7.83 -5.03
CA ASN A 106 -2.86 8.63 -5.20
C ASN A 106 -3.23 10.08 -4.87
N VAL A 107 -3.01 10.49 -3.62
CA VAL A 107 -3.35 11.85 -3.18
C VAL A 107 -2.30 12.86 -3.63
N ASP A 108 -2.74 14.10 -3.90
CA ASP A 108 -1.86 15.21 -4.27
C ASP A 108 -1.32 15.91 -3.01
N GLU A 109 -0.61 15.12 -2.19
CA GLU A 109 -0.05 15.55 -0.91
C GLU A 109 1.39 15.05 -0.76
N ILE A 110 2.15 15.71 0.10
CA ILE A 110 3.48 15.20 0.47
C ILE A 110 3.30 13.97 1.36
N TYR A 111 3.81 12.82 0.91
CA TYR A 111 3.72 11.56 1.64
C TYR A 111 4.62 11.56 2.87
N THR A 112 4.09 12.01 4.00
CA THR A 112 4.74 12.05 5.31
C THR A 112 4.26 10.90 6.20
N ASP A 113 5.01 10.59 7.25
CA ASP A 113 4.57 9.64 8.27
C ASP A 113 3.28 10.09 8.96
N GLU A 114 3.09 11.41 9.09
CA GLU A 114 1.88 12.00 9.67
C GLU A 114 0.65 11.82 8.76
N LEU A 115 0.80 12.01 7.44
CA LEU A 115 -0.28 11.74 6.48
C LEU A 115 -0.75 10.28 6.58
N PHE A 116 0.18 9.33 6.64
CA PHE A 116 -0.15 7.92 6.77
C PHE A 116 -0.71 7.56 8.14
N ALA A 117 -0.19 8.17 9.21
CA ALA A 117 -0.74 7.96 10.55
C ALA A 117 -2.20 8.45 10.64
N ASN A 118 -2.50 9.64 10.11
CA ASN A 118 -3.85 10.18 10.05
C ASN A 118 -4.77 9.30 9.20
N GLN A 119 -4.30 8.77 8.06
CA GLN A 119 -5.05 7.81 7.25
C GLN A 119 -5.50 6.60 8.07
N VAL A 120 -4.58 6.00 8.84
CA VAL A 120 -4.89 4.84 9.68
C VAL A 120 -5.87 5.21 10.80
N ILE A 121 -5.65 6.34 11.49
CA ILE A 121 -6.51 6.82 12.57
C ILE A 121 -7.92 7.09 12.05
N GLU A 122 -8.06 7.81 10.94
CA GLU A 122 -9.36 8.10 10.33
C GLU A 122 -10.10 6.82 9.90
N LEU A 123 -9.37 5.84 9.36
CA LEU A 123 -9.96 4.53 9.04
C LEU A 123 -10.55 3.89 10.29
N LEU A 124 -9.81 3.83 11.39
CA LEU A 124 -10.28 3.25 12.64
C LEU A 124 -11.51 4.01 13.19
N GLN A 125 -11.50 5.34 13.14
CA GLN A 125 -12.65 6.16 13.52
C GLN A 125 -13.88 5.87 12.65
N LYS A 126 -13.73 5.72 11.32
CA LYS A 126 -14.83 5.35 10.41
C LYS A 126 -15.39 3.96 10.71
N LEU A 127 -14.57 3.06 11.24
CA LEU A 127 -14.97 1.71 11.64
C LEU A 127 -15.54 1.64 13.06
N ASN A 128 -15.56 2.78 13.81
CA ASN A 128 -15.92 2.90 15.23
C ASN A 128 -15.02 2.04 16.13
N ILE A 129 -13.70 2.15 15.93
CA ILE A 129 -12.67 1.43 16.67
C ILE A 129 -11.83 2.43 17.47
N ASP A 130 -11.92 2.36 18.80
CA ASP A 130 -11.23 3.28 19.71
C ASP A 130 -9.84 2.81 20.14
N SER A 131 -9.52 1.54 19.94
CA SER A 131 -8.21 0.98 20.30
C SER A 131 -7.83 -0.16 19.37
N ALA A 132 -6.53 -0.27 19.06
CA ALA A 132 -5.98 -1.30 18.19
C ALA A 132 -4.58 -1.74 18.62
N LYS A 133 -4.20 -2.95 18.24
CA LYS A 133 -2.82 -3.44 18.26
C LYS A 133 -2.26 -3.28 16.86
N PHE A 134 -1.00 -2.87 16.72
CA PHE A 134 -0.39 -2.61 15.43
C PHE A 134 0.78 -3.53 15.13
N LEU A 135 0.85 -3.99 13.90
CA LEU A 135 2.01 -4.64 13.30
C LEU A 135 2.46 -3.83 12.07
N GLY A 136 3.70 -3.36 12.08
CA GLY A 136 4.25 -2.56 10.99
C GLY A 136 5.49 -3.19 10.39
N LEU A 137 5.55 -3.19 9.06
CA LEU A 137 6.72 -3.62 8.32
C LEU A 137 7.48 -2.39 7.79
N SER A 138 8.79 -2.28 8.09
CA SER A 138 9.65 -1.21 7.52
C SER A 138 9.04 0.18 7.77
N ASN A 139 8.66 0.92 6.71
CA ASN A 139 7.99 2.22 6.82
C ASN A 139 6.70 2.16 7.67
N GLY A 140 5.98 1.03 7.65
CA GLY A 140 4.81 0.83 8.51
C GLY A 140 5.14 0.94 10.00
N GLY A 141 6.36 0.58 10.42
CA GLY A 141 6.83 0.79 11.79
C GLY A 141 6.96 2.28 12.14
N ARG A 142 7.41 3.12 11.21
CA ARG A 142 7.46 4.59 11.39
C ARG A 142 6.05 5.19 11.52
N VAL A 143 5.13 4.72 10.67
CA VAL A 143 3.71 5.14 10.74
C VAL A 143 3.12 4.79 12.10
N ILE A 144 3.35 3.58 12.61
CA ILE A 144 2.89 3.17 13.95
C ILE A 144 3.51 4.02 15.06
N SER A 145 4.80 4.32 14.96
CA SER A 145 5.46 5.20 15.92
C SER A 145 4.82 6.59 15.92
N LYS A 146 4.45 7.11 14.73
CA LYS A 146 3.76 8.38 14.62
C LYS A 146 2.33 8.34 15.16
N ILE A 147 1.60 7.23 14.99
CA ILE A 147 0.27 7.02 15.61
C ILE A 147 0.35 7.09 17.14
N ALA A 148 1.42 6.52 17.72
CA ALA A 148 1.61 6.51 19.16
C ALA A 148 2.02 7.89 19.73
N ASP A 149 2.42 8.82 18.89
CA ASP A 149 2.85 10.18 19.23
C ASP A 149 1.69 11.22 19.14
N ILE A 150 0.56 10.83 18.52
CA ILE A 150 -0.64 11.66 18.34
C ILE A 150 -1.62 11.42 19.50
#